data_2c208bff8e71ec27a7f93c087b5954d6
#
_entry.id   2c208bff8e71ec27a7f93c087b5954d6
#
_cell.length_a   1.000
_cell.length_b   1.000
_cell.length_c   1.000
_cell.angle_alpha   90.00
_cell.angle_beta   90.00
_cell.angle_gamma   90.00
#
_symmetry.space_group_name_H-M   'P 1'
#
loop_
_entity.id
_entity.type
_entity.pdbx_description
1 polymer ?
#
loop_
_entity_poly.entity_id
_entity_poly.type
_entity_poly.pdbx_seq_one_letter_code
_entity_poly.pdbx_strand_id
1 'polypeptide(L)'
;MSDMRDMPDTRPFMQVDVFADRPGWGNPVAVVLDAQGLDEAAMQRFARWTNLSETVFLLPATQAGADYRARIFTPGGELPFAGHPTLGACHAWLAAGGRPQRARQVVQQCAHGLIEIAQGERPGGGVRLAFAAPAMQASAPSAALVAAVARALGLQARALRVSWLDNGPRWLGLLLPDAAAVHALRPDFAALKALEVGVGVAGRAAGVRAGRAGQAAAQPLLHVRAFAPALGVPEDPVTGSLNASLAQWLMAAGELPDDYVAAQGEALGRAGRVYLRREAAGGPNDGPQGGQVWVGGDCVICIEGRVRL
;
A
#
# COMPACT_ATOMS: atom_id res chain seq x y z
N MET A 1 34.67 22.27 3.94
CA MET A 1 33.33 21.65 3.98
C MET A 1 33.42 20.54 5.02
N SER A 2 32.80 20.68 6.21
CA SER A 2 32.81 19.62 7.22
C SER A 2 32.01 18.45 6.66
N ASP A 3 32.53 17.24 6.80
CA ASP A 3 31.87 16.01 6.35
C ASP A 3 30.53 15.87 7.10
N MET A 4 29.41 15.88 6.40
CA MET A 4 28.06 15.73 6.99
C MET A 4 27.89 14.43 7.77
N ARG A 5 28.84 13.48 7.65
CA ARG A 5 28.77 12.17 8.32
C ARG A 5 28.94 12.24 9.83
N ASP A 6 29.63 13.27 10.36
CA ASP A 6 29.96 13.40 11.78
C ASP A 6 29.06 14.40 12.53
N MET A 7 27.96 14.88 11.93
CA MET A 7 27.05 15.78 12.62
C MET A 7 26.06 14.97 13.50
N PRO A 8 25.99 15.22 14.82
CA PRO A 8 25.25 14.40 15.78
C PRO A 8 23.74 14.27 15.47
N ASP A 9 23.17 15.21 14.71
CA ASP A 9 21.74 15.26 14.41
C ASP A 9 21.39 14.77 12.99
N THR A 10 22.36 14.21 12.23
CA THR A 10 22.09 13.74 10.87
C THR A 10 21.80 12.24 10.81
N ARG A 11 20.74 11.87 10.10
CA ARG A 11 20.29 10.49 9.94
C ARG A 11 20.33 10.06 8.48
N PRO A 12 20.71 8.82 8.16
CA PRO A 12 20.56 8.28 6.80
C PRO A 12 19.08 8.31 6.39
N PHE A 13 18.83 8.70 5.15
CA PHE A 13 17.49 8.92 4.61
C PHE A 13 17.37 8.39 3.19
N MET A 14 16.25 7.78 2.89
CA MET A 14 15.85 7.44 1.53
C MET A 14 14.40 7.85 1.28
N GLN A 15 14.09 8.30 0.08
CA GLN A 15 12.72 8.37 -0.42
C GLN A 15 12.56 7.30 -1.49
N VAL A 16 11.60 6.42 -1.28
CA VAL A 16 11.35 5.23 -2.10
C VAL A 16 9.99 5.35 -2.77
N ASP A 17 9.95 5.16 -4.09
CA ASP A 17 8.70 4.93 -4.80
C ASP A 17 8.33 3.45 -4.73
N VAL A 18 7.13 3.17 -4.25
CA VAL A 18 6.61 1.82 -4.07
C VAL A 18 5.56 1.51 -5.13
N PHE A 19 5.47 0.25 -5.54
CA PHE A 19 4.61 -0.24 -6.62
C PHE A 19 4.98 0.31 -8.02
N ALA A 20 6.22 0.69 -8.21
CA ALA A 20 6.73 1.13 -9.51
C ALA A 20 8.15 0.63 -9.75
N ASP A 21 8.51 0.49 -11.02
CA ASP A 21 9.83 0.06 -11.47
C ASP A 21 10.74 1.22 -11.89
N ARG A 22 10.27 2.45 -11.77
CA ARG A 22 11.01 3.69 -12.09
C ARG A 22 10.55 4.86 -11.22
N PRO A 23 11.46 5.83 -10.96
CA PRO A 23 11.19 6.98 -10.10
C PRO A 23 10.02 7.85 -10.59
N GLY A 24 9.18 8.30 -9.65
CA GLY A 24 8.08 9.23 -9.92
C GLY A 24 6.78 8.56 -10.40
N TRP A 25 6.72 7.22 -10.47
CA TRP A 25 5.58 6.49 -11.02
C TRP A 25 4.78 5.68 -10.00
N GLY A 26 5.27 5.58 -8.77
CA GLY A 26 4.64 4.84 -7.67
C GLY A 26 4.02 5.72 -6.59
N ASN A 27 3.97 5.17 -5.38
CA ASN A 27 3.58 5.88 -4.17
C ASN A 27 4.83 6.14 -3.32
N PRO A 28 5.23 7.41 -3.14
CA PRO A 28 6.45 7.75 -2.42
C PRO A 28 6.30 7.58 -0.92
N VAL A 29 7.36 7.07 -0.28
CA VAL A 29 7.50 7.01 1.18
C VAL A 29 8.88 7.53 1.59
N ALA A 30 8.93 8.35 2.63
CA ALA A 30 10.16 8.75 3.27
C ALA A 30 10.59 7.68 4.29
N VAL A 31 11.88 7.32 4.31
CA VAL A 31 12.44 6.35 5.24
C VAL A 31 13.66 6.93 5.94
N VAL A 32 13.58 7.12 7.25
CA VAL A 32 14.69 7.46 8.12
C VAL A 32 15.29 6.16 8.65
N LEU A 33 16.52 5.82 8.22
CA LEU A 33 17.13 4.49 8.40
C LEU A 33 17.68 4.24 9.81
N ASP A 34 17.95 5.30 10.57
CA ASP A 34 18.37 5.23 11.97
C ASP A 34 17.61 6.27 12.77
N ALA A 35 16.56 5.84 13.44
CA ALA A 35 15.70 6.69 14.25
C ALA A 35 15.94 6.51 15.76
N GLN A 36 17.00 5.79 16.15
CA GLN A 36 17.28 5.56 17.55
C GLN A 36 17.56 6.89 18.27
N GLY A 37 16.90 7.11 19.41
CA GLY A 37 16.99 8.33 20.20
C GLY A 37 16.05 9.46 19.76
N LEU A 38 15.32 9.34 18.64
CA LEU A 38 14.27 10.29 18.30
C LEU A 38 13.02 10.03 19.14
N ASP A 39 12.45 11.10 19.68
CA ASP A 39 11.14 11.04 20.33
C ASP A 39 9.98 11.08 19.29
N GLU A 40 8.79 10.76 19.76
CA GLU A 40 7.60 10.75 18.91
C GLU A 40 7.28 12.14 18.33
N ALA A 41 7.52 13.20 19.11
CA ALA A 41 7.25 14.55 18.67
C ALA A 41 8.16 14.97 17.50
N ALA A 42 9.43 14.55 17.52
CA ALA A 42 10.38 14.76 16.41
C ALA A 42 9.96 13.99 15.17
N MET A 43 9.60 12.71 15.33
CA MET A 43 9.13 11.88 14.23
C MET A 43 7.86 12.46 13.58
N GLN A 44 6.88 12.85 14.39
CA GLN A 44 5.63 13.44 13.92
C GLN A 44 5.85 14.80 13.25
N ARG A 45 6.73 15.61 13.78
CA ARG A 45 7.09 16.91 13.21
C ARG A 45 7.71 16.77 11.82
N PHE A 46 8.62 15.79 11.66
CA PHE A 46 9.25 15.50 10.38
C PHE A 46 8.25 14.94 9.37
N ALA A 47 7.37 14.02 9.77
CA ALA A 47 6.32 13.49 8.90
C ALA A 47 5.38 14.59 8.38
N ARG A 48 5.02 15.57 9.22
CA ARG A 48 4.25 16.76 8.78
C ARG A 48 5.02 17.63 7.80
N TRP A 49 6.31 17.82 8.05
CA TRP A 49 7.14 18.67 7.21
C TRP A 49 7.38 18.07 5.82
N THR A 50 7.64 16.76 5.72
CA THR A 50 7.78 16.07 4.43
C THR A 50 6.50 16.11 3.62
N ASN A 51 5.35 16.11 4.30
CA ASN A 51 4.02 16.13 3.73
C ASN A 51 3.75 15.02 2.70
N LEU A 52 4.46 13.90 2.83
CA LEU A 52 4.15 12.65 2.14
C LEU A 52 2.99 11.95 2.86
N SER A 53 2.30 11.05 2.16
CA SER A 53 1.24 10.24 2.80
C SER A 53 1.76 9.54 4.05
N GLU A 54 2.98 8.95 3.98
CA GLU A 54 3.66 8.38 5.15
C GLU A 54 5.17 8.63 5.16
N THR A 55 5.70 8.63 6.39
CA THR A 55 7.14 8.63 6.72
C THR A 55 7.40 7.49 7.68
N VAL A 56 8.41 6.68 7.40
CA VAL A 56 8.82 5.54 8.23
C VAL A 56 10.12 5.83 8.95
N PHE A 57 10.17 5.45 10.21
CA PHE A 57 11.34 5.53 11.07
C PHE A 57 11.79 4.12 11.46
N LEU A 58 13.01 3.74 11.04
CA LEU A 58 13.57 2.43 11.33
C LEU A 58 14.34 2.45 12.66
N LEU A 59 14.11 1.43 13.44
CA LEU A 59 14.68 1.21 14.77
C LEU A 59 15.17 -0.23 14.88
N PRO A 60 16.09 -0.53 15.79
CA PRO A 60 16.41 -1.91 16.15
C PRO A 60 15.16 -2.67 16.58
N ALA A 61 15.07 -3.94 16.17
CA ALA A 61 14.01 -4.84 16.61
C ALA A 61 14.05 -5.02 18.13
N THR A 62 12.88 -5.07 18.77
CA THR A 62 12.72 -5.36 20.20
C THR A 62 12.01 -6.68 20.47
N GLN A 63 11.43 -7.28 19.43
CA GLN A 63 10.75 -8.56 19.46
C GLN A 63 11.59 -9.63 18.78
N ALA A 64 11.70 -10.80 19.39
CA ALA A 64 12.42 -11.93 18.81
C ALA A 64 11.81 -12.34 17.46
N GLY A 65 12.67 -12.66 16.50
CA GLY A 65 12.27 -13.03 15.14
C GLY A 65 12.01 -11.87 14.19
N ALA A 66 12.05 -10.61 14.66
CA ALA A 66 11.99 -9.43 13.80
C ALA A 66 13.40 -9.04 13.33
N ASP A 67 13.51 -8.58 12.07
CA ASP A 67 14.76 -8.09 11.50
C ASP A 67 15.00 -6.61 11.83
N TYR A 68 13.92 -5.82 11.85
CA TYR A 68 13.92 -4.41 12.27
C TYR A 68 12.54 -4.03 12.80
N ARG A 69 12.48 -2.86 13.47
CA ARG A 69 11.23 -2.23 13.88
C ARG A 69 10.97 -0.99 13.05
N ALA A 70 9.72 -0.81 12.61
CA ALA A 70 9.25 0.36 11.89
C ALA A 70 8.18 1.10 12.70
N ARG A 71 8.29 2.43 12.78
CA ARG A 71 7.21 3.33 13.19
C ARG A 71 6.76 4.12 11.96
N ILE A 72 5.47 4.15 11.70
CA ILE A 72 4.88 4.68 10.47
C ILE A 72 4.01 5.88 10.82
N PHE A 73 4.34 7.05 10.29
CA PHE A 73 3.65 8.30 10.58
C PHE A 73 3.04 8.90 9.31
N THR A 74 1.79 9.32 9.41
CA THR A 74 1.18 10.26 8.47
C THR A 74 1.38 11.69 8.98
N PRO A 75 1.07 12.73 8.19
CA PRO A 75 1.01 14.10 8.71
C PRO A 75 0.04 14.25 9.91
N GLY A 76 -0.98 13.39 10.01
CA GLY A 76 -2.00 13.41 11.07
C GLY A 76 -1.66 12.66 12.34
N GLY A 77 -0.83 11.61 12.27
CA GLY A 77 -0.53 10.74 13.41
C GLY A 77 0.17 9.45 13.02
N GLU A 78 0.55 8.65 14.02
CA GLU A 78 1.15 7.33 13.83
C GLU A 78 0.09 6.30 13.42
N LEU A 79 0.46 5.41 12.49
CA LEU A 79 -0.34 4.26 12.07
C LEU A 79 0.24 2.96 12.63
N PRO A 80 -0.61 2.01 13.04
CA PRO A 80 -0.13 0.71 13.48
C PRO A 80 0.50 -0.12 12.37
N PHE A 81 0.04 0.07 11.14
CA PHE A 81 0.50 -0.60 9.92
C PHE A 81 0.05 0.17 8.67
N ALA A 82 0.87 0.13 7.63
CA ALA A 82 0.50 0.57 6.27
C ALA A 82 1.29 -0.23 5.23
N GLY A 83 0.63 -0.64 4.13
CA GLY A 83 1.19 -1.60 3.17
C GLY A 83 2.38 -1.07 2.37
N HIS A 84 2.20 0.08 1.65
CA HIS A 84 3.30 0.62 0.84
C HIS A 84 4.48 1.11 1.69
N PRO A 85 4.28 1.73 2.87
CA PRO A 85 5.38 2.07 3.76
C PRO A 85 6.19 0.86 4.22
N THR A 86 5.53 -0.27 4.45
CA THR A 86 6.19 -1.53 4.81
C THR A 86 7.12 -2.02 3.69
N LEU A 87 6.67 -2.00 2.43
CA LEU A 87 7.51 -2.40 1.30
C LEU A 87 8.66 -1.42 1.07
N GLY A 88 8.40 -0.11 1.13
CA GLY A 88 9.42 0.93 0.98
C GLY A 88 10.48 0.89 2.08
N ALA A 89 10.07 0.70 3.34
CA ALA A 89 10.95 0.53 4.49
C ALA A 89 11.83 -0.72 4.35
N CYS A 90 11.25 -1.85 3.95
CA CYS A 90 11.98 -3.08 3.70
C CYS A 90 13.00 -2.90 2.58
N HIS A 91 12.62 -2.27 1.47
CA HIS A 91 13.52 -1.98 0.36
C HIS A 91 14.70 -1.09 0.78
N ALA A 92 14.42 0.00 1.50
CA ALA A 92 15.44 0.90 2.02
C ALA A 92 16.39 0.20 3.02
N TRP A 93 15.82 -0.62 3.91
CA TRP A 93 16.60 -1.40 4.88
C TRP A 93 17.56 -2.38 4.20
N LEU A 94 17.09 -3.13 3.21
CA LEU A 94 17.92 -4.05 2.42
C LEU A 94 19.01 -3.30 1.63
N ALA A 95 18.67 -2.17 1.00
CA ALA A 95 19.62 -1.34 0.26
C ALA A 95 20.72 -0.74 1.17
N ALA A 96 20.38 -0.43 2.42
CA ALA A 96 21.33 0.03 3.43
C ALA A 96 22.21 -1.09 4.02
N GLY A 97 22.12 -2.33 3.51
CA GLY A 97 22.91 -3.47 3.94
C GLY A 97 22.25 -4.33 5.01
N GLY A 98 20.97 -4.16 5.24
CA GLY A 98 20.18 -5.02 6.12
C GLY A 98 20.24 -6.50 5.68
N ARG A 99 20.42 -7.40 6.66
CA ARG A 99 20.53 -8.85 6.41
C ARG A 99 19.40 -9.58 7.13
N PRO A 100 18.44 -10.17 6.39
CA PRO A 100 17.38 -10.94 6.99
C PRO A 100 17.88 -12.17 7.75
N GLN A 101 17.23 -12.51 8.86
CA GLN A 101 17.51 -13.73 9.62
C GLN A 101 17.09 -15.00 8.85
N ARG A 102 16.14 -14.87 7.93
CA ARG A 102 15.61 -15.98 7.12
C ARG A 102 15.86 -15.71 5.62
N ALA A 103 16.23 -16.74 4.91
CA ALA A 103 16.40 -16.62 3.47
C ALA A 103 15.07 -16.24 2.79
N ARG A 104 15.11 -15.23 1.92
CA ARG A 104 13.97 -14.77 1.12
C ARG A 104 12.76 -14.25 1.93
N GLN A 105 12.94 -13.94 3.22
CA GLN A 105 11.90 -13.41 4.08
C GLN A 105 12.50 -12.34 5.00
N VAL A 106 11.83 -11.21 5.10
CA VAL A 106 12.12 -10.14 6.08
C VAL A 106 10.94 -10.06 7.02
N VAL A 107 11.21 -9.87 8.30
CA VAL A 107 10.16 -9.70 9.32
C VAL A 107 10.27 -8.31 9.92
N GLN A 108 9.28 -7.45 9.59
CA GLN A 108 9.13 -6.12 10.17
C GLN A 108 8.31 -6.18 11.45
N GLN A 109 8.83 -5.63 12.54
CA GLN A 109 8.05 -5.34 13.73
C GLN A 109 7.39 -3.96 13.57
N CYS A 110 6.09 -3.85 13.84
CA CYS A 110 5.37 -2.57 13.93
C CYS A 110 4.32 -2.63 15.05
N ALA A 111 3.54 -1.58 15.25
CA ALA A 111 2.52 -1.55 16.30
C ALA A 111 1.39 -2.59 16.09
N HIS A 112 1.15 -3.01 14.83
CA HIS A 112 0.22 -4.11 14.51
C HIS A 112 0.77 -5.50 14.90
N GLY A 113 2.10 -5.64 15.05
CA GLY A 113 2.78 -6.91 15.32
C GLY A 113 3.91 -7.19 14.33
N LEU A 114 4.16 -8.47 14.10
CA LEU A 114 5.15 -8.92 13.12
C LEU A 114 4.50 -9.06 11.74
N ILE A 115 5.12 -8.41 10.75
CA ILE A 115 4.70 -8.46 9.35
C ILE A 115 5.74 -9.22 8.55
N GLU A 116 5.33 -10.30 7.93
CA GLU A 116 6.18 -11.08 7.02
C GLU A 116 6.21 -10.43 5.64
N ILE A 117 7.41 -10.27 5.11
CA ILE A 117 7.68 -9.69 3.78
C ILE A 117 8.49 -10.70 2.99
N ALA A 118 7.86 -11.29 1.99
CA ALA A 118 8.50 -12.24 1.09
C ALA A 118 9.34 -11.50 0.04
N GLN A 119 10.48 -12.09 -0.33
CA GLN A 119 11.35 -11.65 -1.41
C GLN A 119 11.20 -12.60 -2.60
N GLY A 120 10.47 -12.17 -3.62
CA GLY A 120 10.31 -12.89 -4.87
C GLY A 120 11.30 -12.43 -5.94
N GLU A 121 11.56 -13.26 -6.94
CA GLU A 121 12.36 -12.88 -8.10
C GLU A 121 11.53 -11.95 -9.01
N ARG A 122 12.17 -10.89 -9.49
CA ARG A 122 11.60 -10.00 -10.48
C ARG A 122 12.05 -10.43 -11.88
N PRO A 123 11.15 -10.55 -12.87
CA PRO A 123 11.54 -10.71 -14.26
C PRO A 123 12.46 -9.56 -14.70
N GLY A 124 13.60 -9.89 -15.28
CA GLY A 124 14.62 -8.90 -15.64
C GLY A 124 15.67 -8.63 -14.56
N GLY A 125 15.59 -9.32 -13.43
CA GLY A 125 16.54 -9.24 -12.31
C GLY A 125 16.05 -8.32 -11.16
N GLY A 126 16.61 -8.56 -9.98
CA GLY A 126 16.22 -7.86 -8.75
C GLY A 126 15.16 -8.60 -7.93
N VAL A 127 14.69 -7.93 -6.87
CA VAL A 127 13.76 -8.49 -5.89
C VAL A 127 12.45 -7.75 -5.95
N ARG A 128 11.34 -8.48 -6.01
CA ARG A 128 10.00 -7.97 -5.74
C ARG A 128 9.62 -8.31 -4.31
N LEU A 129 9.20 -7.32 -3.57
CA LEU A 129 8.74 -7.48 -2.19
C LEU A 129 7.23 -7.69 -2.17
N ALA A 130 6.75 -8.53 -1.24
CA ALA A 130 5.33 -8.73 -1.00
C ALA A 130 5.07 -8.95 0.49
N PHE A 131 4.09 -8.25 1.05
CA PHE A 131 3.65 -8.47 2.43
C PHE A 131 2.40 -9.35 2.49
N ALA A 132 2.26 -10.12 3.56
CA ALA A 132 1.06 -10.87 3.88
C ALA A 132 -0.06 -9.89 4.27
N ALA A 133 -1.14 -9.87 3.50
CA ALA A 133 -2.27 -8.97 3.79
C ALA A 133 -2.95 -9.36 5.11
N PRO A 134 -3.25 -8.40 6.01
CA PRO A 134 -4.09 -8.67 7.17
C PRO A 134 -5.46 -9.21 6.75
N ALA A 135 -6.06 -10.02 7.60
CA ALA A 135 -7.39 -10.57 7.36
C ALA A 135 -8.42 -9.44 7.17
N MET A 136 -9.30 -9.57 6.18
CA MET A 136 -10.30 -8.58 5.83
C MET A 136 -11.69 -9.03 6.31
N GLN A 137 -12.46 -8.07 6.85
CA GLN A 137 -13.86 -8.24 7.17
C GLN A 137 -14.72 -7.45 6.18
N ALA A 138 -15.70 -8.12 5.57
CA ALA A 138 -16.67 -7.47 4.69
C ALA A 138 -17.99 -7.25 5.42
N SER A 139 -18.63 -6.09 5.18
CA SER A 139 -19.97 -5.81 5.71
C SER A 139 -20.77 -4.91 4.78
N ALA A 140 -22.10 -4.96 4.90
CA ALA A 140 -22.98 -4.15 4.06
C ALA A 140 -22.97 -2.68 4.51
N PRO A 141 -22.79 -1.72 3.60
CA PRO A 141 -23.00 -0.30 3.88
C PRO A 141 -24.49 0.06 3.92
N SER A 142 -24.82 1.20 4.53
CA SER A 142 -26.19 1.72 4.46
C SER A 142 -26.53 2.23 3.04
N ALA A 143 -27.79 2.08 2.63
CA ALA A 143 -28.25 2.56 1.34
C ALA A 143 -28.08 4.11 1.19
N ALA A 144 -28.21 4.85 2.29
CA ALA A 144 -28.01 6.29 2.30
C ALA A 144 -26.55 6.67 1.98
N LEU A 145 -25.58 5.97 2.57
CA LEU A 145 -24.16 6.18 2.28
C LEU A 145 -23.82 5.83 0.84
N VAL A 146 -24.31 4.68 0.34
CA VAL A 146 -24.10 4.27 -1.06
C VAL A 146 -24.63 5.33 -2.03
N ALA A 147 -25.83 5.86 -1.77
CA ALA A 147 -26.42 6.92 -2.58
C ALA A 147 -25.62 8.24 -2.53
N ALA A 148 -25.08 8.60 -1.36
CA ALA A 148 -24.26 9.79 -1.18
C ALA A 148 -22.93 9.69 -1.92
N VAL A 149 -22.23 8.56 -1.77
CA VAL A 149 -20.95 8.28 -2.46
C VAL A 149 -21.18 8.20 -3.99
N ALA A 150 -22.24 7.53 -4.44
CA ALA A 150 -22.54 7.45 -5.86
C ALA A 150 -22.74 8.85 -6.48
N ARG A 151 -23.47 9.74 -5.80
CA ARG A 151 -23.63 11.17 -6.25
C ARG A 151 -22.28 11.88 -6.32
N ALA A 152 -21.44 11.74 -5.28
CA ALA A 152 -20.12 12.38 -5.24
C ALA A 152 -19.18 11.88 -6.34
N LEU A 153 -19.39 10.65 -6.82
CA LEU A 153 -18.64 10.06 -7.94
C LEU A 153 -19.31 10.26 -9.31
N GLY A 154 -20.48 10.88 -9.38
CA GLY A 154 -21.26 11.02 -10.63
C GLY A 154 -21.84 9.70 -11.14
N LEU A 155 -22.10 8.74 -10.24
CA LEU A 155 -22.59 7.40 -10.56
C LEU A 155 -24.07 7.23 -10.18
N GLN A 156 -24.72 6.25 -10.82
CA GLN A 156 -26.08 5.82 -10.43
C GLN A 156 -25.98 4.66 -9.41
N ALA A 157 -26.58 4.83 -8.23
CA ALA A 157 -26.46 3.90 -7.12
C ALA A 157 -27.07 2.48 -7.42
N ARG A 158 -28.04 2.38 -8.34
CA ARG A 158 -28.83 1.15 -8.57
C ARG A 158 -28.06 -0.06 -9.10
N ALA A 159 -26.89 0.13 -9.70
CA ALA A 159 -26.12 -0.95 -10.34
C ALA A 159 -24.77 -1.19 -9.66
N LEU A 160 -24.52 -0.57 -8.50
CA LEU A 160 -23.22 -0.66 -7.86
C LEU A 160 -23.17 -1.86 -6.92
N ARG A 161 -22.16 -2.70 -7.10
CA ARG A 161 -21.77 -3.66 -6.09
C ARG A 161 -20.83 -2.97 -5.10
N VAL A 162 -21.27 -2.89 -3.85
CA VAL A 162 -20.59 -2.11 -2.80
C VAL A 162 -20.47 -2.95 -1.53
N SER A 163 -19.32 -2.85 -0.87
CA SER A 163 -19.07 -3.46 0.45
C SER A 163 -18.14 -2.58 1.26
N TRP A 164 -18.33 -2.57 2.57
CA TRP A 164 -17.27 -2.20 3.48
C TRP A 164 -16.22 -3.31 3.46
N LEU A 165 -14.96 -2.90 3.41
CA LEU A 165 -13.78 -3.75 3.39
C LEU A 165 -12.84 -3.24 4.47
N ASP A 166 -12.66 -4.01 5.55
CA ASP A 166 -11.89 -3.64 6.72
C ASP A 166 -10.75 -4.64 6.95
N ASN A 167 -9.52 -4.19 6.71
CA ASN A 167 -8.30 -4.93 7.00
C ASN A 167 -7.32 -4.12 7.87
N GLY A 168 -7.89 -3.24 8.73
CA GLY A 168 -7.24 -2.19 9.47
C GLY A 168 -7.71 -0.84 8.94
N PRO A 169 -7.19 -0.28 7.87
CA PRO A 169 -7.85 0.77 7.12
C PRO A 169 -9.18 0.28 6.55
N ARG A 170 -10.24 1.07 6.79
CA ARG A 170 -11.60 0.74 6.35
C ARG A 170 -11.96 1.46 5.06
N TRP A 171 -12.22 0.69 4.00
CA TRP A 171 -12.57 1.20 2.68
C TRP A 171 -14.01 0.88 2.31
N LEU A 172 -14.74 1.82 1.73
CA LEU A 172 -15.95 1.53 1.00
C LEU A 172 -15.56 1.13 -0.43
N GLY A 173 -15.53 -0.17 -0.70
CA GLY A 173 -15.15 -0.73 -2.01
C GLY A 173 -16.34 -0.75 -2.97
N LEU A 174 -16.16 -0.20 -4.16
CA LEU A 174 -17.14 -0.21 -5.26
C LEU A 174 -16.56 -0.94 -6.47
N LEU A 175 -17.30 -1.90 -7.01
CA LEU A 175 -16.98 -2.53 -8.27
C LEU A 175 -17.79 -1.87 -9.39
N LEU A 176 -17.09 -1.28 -10.36
CA LEU A 176 -17.63 -0.67 -11.56
C LEU A 176 -17.64 -1.68 -12.72
N PRO A 177 -18.42 -1.44 -13.79
CA PRO A 177 -18.53 -2.37 -14.91
C PRO A 177 -17.18 -2.75 -15.54
N ASP A 178 -16.29 -1.76 -15.71
CA ASP A 178 -15.00 -1.94 -16.36
C ASP A 178 -13.97 -0.86 -15.96
N ALA A 179 -12.75 -0.99 -16.46
CA ALA A 179 -11.67 -0.03 -16.26
C ALA A 179 -11.97 1.35 -16.86
N ALA A 180 -12.71 1.41 -17.98
CA ALA A 180 -13.07 2.68 -18.62
C ALA A 180 -13.97 3.52 -17.70
N ALA A 181 -14.90 2.87 -17.00
CA ALA A 181 -15.74 3.53 -16.00
C ALA A 181 -14.93 4.09 -14.84
N VAL A 182 -13.86 3.38 -14.37
CA VAL A 182 -12.95 3.87 -13.34
C VAL A 182 -12.18 5.11 -13.79
N HIS A 183 -11.65 5.09 -15.02
CA HIS A 183 -10.89 6.24 -15.58
C HIS A 183 -11.77 7.46 -15.88
N ALA A 184 -13.04 7.22 -16.22
CA ALA A 184 -13.99 8.29 -16.52
C ALA A 184 -14.43 9.08 -15.29
N LEU A 185 -14.23 8.57 -14.08
CA LEU A 185 -14.66 9.23 -12.84
C LEU A 185 -14.08 10.64 -12.69
N ARG A 186 -14.94 11.56 -12.25
CA ARG A 186 -14.55 12.93 -11.86
C ARG A 186 -15.13 13.17 -10.46
N PRO A 187 -14.41 12.74 -9.40
CA PRO A 187 -14.93 12.81 -8.03
C PRO A 187 -15.12 14.23 -7.54
N ASP A 188 -16.24 14.49 -6.87
CA ASP A 188 -16.40 15.66 -6.02
C ASP A 188 -15.70 15.40 -4.68
N PHE A 189 -14.45 15.83 -4.58
CA PHE A 189 -13.64 15.64 -3.37
C PHE A 189 -14.18 16.37 -2.14
N ALA A 190 -14.91 17.49 -2.32
CA ALA A 190 -15.52 18.21 -1.22
C ALA A 190 -16.70 17.40 -0.64
N ALA A 191 -17.55 16.85 -1.51
CA ALA A 191 -18.63 15.97 -1.10
C ALA A 191 -18.11 14.68 -0.45
N LEU A 192 -17.06 14.05 -1.00
CA LEU A 192 -16.43 12.84 -0.40
C LEU A 192 -15.81 13.17 0.97
N LYS A 193 -15.17 14.34 1.12
CA LYS A 193 -14.59 14.77 2.39
C LYS A 193 -15.64 14.88 3.50
N ALA A 194 -16.81 15.42 3.17
CA ALA A 194 -17.92 15.59 4.12
C ALA A 194 -18.53 14.26 4.58
N LEU A 195 -18.29 13.16 3.86
CA LEU A 195 -18.75 11.82 4.24
C LEU A 195 -17.80 11.11 5.22
N GLU A 196 -16.58 11.62 5.38
CA GLU A 196 -15.56 11.09 6.29
C GLU A 196 -15.23 9.60 6.07
N VAL A 197 -15.30 9.15 4.81
CA VAL A 197 -15.05 7.75 4.44
C VAL A 197 -13.94 7.63 3.39
N GLY A 198 -13.13 6.59 3.51
CA GLY A 198 -12.26 6.15 2.43
C GLY A 198 -13.06 5.37 1.37
N VAL A 199 -12.94 5.76 0.11
CA VAL A 199 -13.65 5.14 -1.01
C VAL A 199 -12.67 4.54 -1.99
N GLY A 200 -12.82 3.24 -2.25
CA GLY A 200 -12.06 2.52 -3.28
C GLY A 200 -12.97 2.13 -4.44
N VAL A 201 -12.55 2.41 -5.67
CA VAL A 201 -13.27 1.97 -6.86
C VAL A 201 -12.39 1.05 -7.69
N ALA A 202 -12.97 0.01 -8.24
CA ALA A 202 -12.27 -0.96 -9.07
C ALA A 202 -13.11 -1.34 -10.30
N GLY A 203 -12.44 -1.65 -11.43
CA GLY A 203 -13.07 -2.13 -12.63
C GLY A 203 -12.11 -3.01 -13.44
N ARG A 204 -12.63 -4.06 -14.06
CA ARG A 204 -11.81 -5.01 -14.84
C ARG A 204 -11.44 -4.43 -16.21
N ALA A 205 -10.23 -4.69 -16.66
CA ALA A 205 -9.82 -4.40 -18.03
C ALA A 205 -10.54 -5.34 -19.01
N ALA A 206 -11.13 -4.78 -20.07
CA ALA A 206 -11.79 -5.56 -21.11
C ALA A 206 -10.76 -6.36 -21.92
N GLY A 207 -11.07 -7.62 -22.22
CA GLY A 207 -10.24 -8.48 -23.08
C GLY A 207 -8.94 -8.98 -22.45
N VAL A 208 -8.61 -8.55 -21.22
CA VAL A 208 -7.40 -9.02 -20.52
C VAL A 208 -7.70 -10.35 -19.84
N ARG A 209 -6.89 -11.36 -20.17
CA ARG A 209 -6.87 -12.62 -19.41
C ARG A 209 -5.92 -12.48 -18.23
N ALA A 210 -6.27 -13.13 -17.12
CA ALA A 210 -5.39 -13.20 -15.97
C ALA A 210 -4.02 -13.78 -16.38
N GLY A 211 -2.97 -12.98 -16.24
CA GLY A 211 -1.59 -13.44 -16.32
C GLY A 211 -1.07 -13.65 -14.90
N ARG A 212 -0.15 -14.62 -14.73
CA ARG A 212 0.48 -14.82 -13.42
C ARG A 212 1.29 -13.59 -13.02
N ALA A 213 1.18 -13.17 -11.78
CA ALA A 213 1.86 -11.99 -11.23
C ALA A 213 3.40 -12.04 -11.32
N GLY A 214 3.98 -13.16 -11.71
CA GLY A 214 5.41 -13.34 -11.97
C GLY A 214 5.85 -13.14 -13.43
N GLN A 215 4.92 -12.93 -14.37
CA GLN A 215 5.30 -12.76 -15.79
C GLN A 215 5.69 -11.31 -16.09
N ALA A 216 6.77 -11.13 -16.85
CA ALA A 216 7.39 -9.83 -17.14
C ALA A 216 6.49 -8.82 -17.88
N ALA A 217 5.37 -9.24 -18.45
CA ALA A 217 4.46 -8.44 -19.24
C ALA A 217 2.98 -8.66 -18.87
N ALA A 218 2.69 -9.00 -17.60
CA ALA A 218 1.31 -9.18 -17.17
C ALA A 218 0.56 -7.84 -17.28
N GLN A 219 -0.40 -7.78 -18.21
CA GLN A 219 -1.28 -6.63 -18.32
C GLN A 219 -2.16 -6.54 -17.07
N PRO A 220 -2.42 -5.33 -16.54
CA PRO A 220 -3.30 -5.16 -15.40
C PRO A 220 -4.70 -5.69 -15.70
N LEU A 221 -5.17 -6.59 -14.84
CA LEU A 221 -6.53 -7.14 -14.93
C LEU A 221 -7.56 -6.24 -14.25
N LEU A 222 -7.14 -5.52 -13.20
CA LEU A 222 -7.98 -4.63 -12.41
C LEU A 222 -7.39 -3.22 -12.43
N HIS A 223 -8.24 -2.21 -12.67
CA HIS A 223 -7.88 -0.80 -12.50
C HIS A 223 -8.55 -0.27 -11.25
N VAL A 224 -7.78 0.47 -10.43
CA VAL A 224 -8.19 0.90 -9.09
C VAL A 224 -7.97 2.40 -8.93
N ARG A 225 -8.84 3.07 -8.20
CA ARG A 225 -8.62 4.42 -7.65
C ARG A 225 -9.05 4.46 -6.19
N ALA A 226 -8.34 5.23 -5.37
CA ALA A 226 -8.57 5.34 -3.93
C ALA A 226 -8.73 6.80 -3.52
N PHE A 227 -9.81 7.12 -2.84
CA PHE A 227 -10.14 8.49 -2.42
C PHE A 227 -10.26 8.55 -0.90
N ALA A 228 -9.44 9.38 -0.26
CA ALA A 228 -9.44 9.59 1.19
C ALA A 228 -9.30 11.08 1.56
N PRO A 229 -10.15 11.98 1.01
CA PRO A 229 -9.99 13.41 1.20
C PRO A 229 -10.17 13.87 2.65
N ALA A 230 -10.87 13.12 3.48
CA ALA A 230 -10.99 13.37 4.91
C ALA A 230 -9.65 13.21 5.66
N LEU A 231 -8.75 12.36 5.14
CA LEU A 231 -7.39 12.16 5.68
C LEU A 231 -6.35 13.13 5.07
N GLY A 232 -6.80 14.11 4.26
CA GLY A 232 -5.90 15.06 3.58
C GLY A 232 -5.32 14.53 2.26
N VAL A 233 -5.71 13.34 1.82
CA VAL A 233 -5.27 12.71 0.57
C VAL A 233 -6.48 12.60 -0.38
N PRO A 234 -6.74 13.58 -1.25
CA PRO A 234 -7.88 13.53 -2.16
C PRO A 234 -7.94 12.24 -2.98
N GLU A 235 -6.81 11.85 -3.58
CA GLU A 235 -6.63 10.57 -4.26
C GLU A 235 -5.25 10.00 -3.93
N ASP A 236 -5.19 8.76 -3.45
CA ASP A 236 -3.93 8.08 -3.12
C ASP A 236 -3.35 7.41 -4.38
N PRO A 237 -2.05 7.64 -4.70
CA PRO A 237 -1.44 7.13 -5.92
C PRO A 237 -1.49 5.61 -6.07
N VAL A 238 -1.13 4.84 -5.05
CA VAL A 238 -1.21 3.37 -5.06
C VAL A 238 -1.41 2.85 -3.64
N THR A 239 -2.55 2.22 -3.41
CA THR A 239 -3.02 1.87 -2.06
C THR A 239 -2.92 0.38 -1.80
N GLY A 240 -1.90 -0.03 -1.05
CA GLY A 240 -1.68 -1.43 -0.70
C GLY A 240 -2.85 -2.07 0.06
N SER A 241 -3.39 -1.38 1.08
CA SER A 241 -4.51 -1.87 1.90
C SER A 241 -5.81 -2.05 1.11
N LEU A 242 -6.14 -1.10 0.22
CA LEU A 242 -7.31 -1.22 -0.64
C LEU A 242 -7.16 -2.37 -1.63
N ASN A 243 -6.01 -2.49 -2.30
CA ASN A 243 -5.77 -3.58 -3.24
C ASN A 243 -5.80 -4.94 -2.55
N ALA A 244 -5.27 -5.04 -1.31
CA ALA A 244 -5.38 -6.23 -0.48
C ALA A 244 -6.86 -6.61 -0.21
N SER A 245 -7.65 -5.64 0.23
CA SER A 245 -9.07 -5.84 0.55
C SER A 245 -9.91 -6.20 -0.70
N LEU A 246 -9.68 -5.52 -1.82
CA LEU A 246 -10.33 -5.84 -3.09
C LEU A 246 -9.96 -7.25 -3.55
N ALA A 247 -8.70 -7.66 -3.43
CA ALA A 247 -8.26 -9.01 -3.78
C ALA A 247 -8.97 -10.05 -2.93
N GLN A 248 -8.96 -9.90 -1.60
CA GLN A 248 -9.64 -10.83 -0.69
C GLN A 248 -11.15 -10.93 -1.00
N TRP A 249 -11.80 -9.78 -1.21
CA TRP A 249 -13.24 -9.74 -1.52
C TRP A 249 -13.59 -10.42 -2.84
N LEU A 250 -12.88 -10.06 -3.92
CA LEU A 250 -13.25 -10.49 -5.28
C LEU A 250 -12.73 -11.89 -5.61
N MET A 251 -11.58 -12.31 -5.05
CA MET A 251 -11.10 -13.69 -5.16
C MET A 251 -12.01 -14.66 -4.41
N ALA A 252 -12.49 -14.29 -3.19
CA ALA A 252 -13.43 -15.11 -2.44
C ALA A 252 -14.78 -15.26 -3.16
N ALA A 253 -15.19 -14.25 -3.91
CA ALA A 253 -16.40 -14.30 -4.74
C ALA A 253 -16.21 -15.06 -6.06
N GLY A 254 -14.99 -15.53 -6.38
CA GLY A 254 -14.67 -16.19 -7.66
C GLY A 254 -14.64 -15.24 -8.87
N GLU A 255 -14.56 -13.93 -8.63
CA GLU A 255 -14.60 -12.92 -9.70
C GLU A 255 -13.20 -12.53 -10.20
N LEU A 256 -12.18 -12.71 -9.37
CA LEU A 256 -10.79 -12.57 -9.77
C LEU A 256 -10.05 -13.89 -9.56
N PRO A 257 -9.03 -14.18 -10.38
CA PRO A 257 -8.15 -15.32 -10.19
C PRO A 257 -7.24 -15.11 -8.98
N ASP A 258 -6.64 -16.20 -8.50
CA ASP A 258 -5.73 -16.17 -7.36
C ASP A 258 -4.39 -15.47 -7.62
N ASP A 259 -4.14 -15.06 -8.85
CA ASP A 259 -2.90 -14.41 -9.27
C ASP A 259 -3.22 -13.38 -10.38
N TYR A 260 -3.01 -12.08 -10.10
CA TYR A 260 -3.23 -11.02 -11.07
C TYR A 260 -2.44 -9.74 -10.72
N VAL A 261 -2.43 -8.80 -11.66
CA VAL A 261 -1.86 -7.46 -11.49
C VAL A 261 -2.98 -6.42 -11.48
N ALA A 262 -2.93 -5.49 -10.53
CA ALA A 262 -3.77 -4.29 -10.52
C ALA A 262 -2.94 -3.07 -10.93
N ALA A 263 -3.59 -2.13 -11.64
CA ALA A 263 -3.07 -0.81 -11.97
C ALA A 263 -3.76 0.25 -11.12
N GLN A 264 -2.98 1.22 -10.62
CA GLN A 264 -3.51 2.37 -9.88
C GLN A 264 -2.63 3.60 -10.11
N GLY A 265 -3.24 4.80 -9.99
CA GLY A 265 -2.55 6.08 -10.03
C GLY A 265 -2.54 6.74 -11.42
N GLU A 266 -3.11 6.14 -12.44
CA GLU A 266 -3.08 6.65 -13.81
C GLU A 266 -3.74 8.05 -13.93
N ALA A 267 -4.80 8.32 -13.14
CA ALA A 267 -5.42 9.64 -13.08
C ALA A 267 -4.53 10.74 -12.47
N LEU A 268 -3.48 10.34 -11.74
CA LEU A 268 -2.46 11.20 -11.14
C LEU A 268 -1.16 11.25 -11.95
N GLY A 269 -1.13 10.68 -13.17
CA GLY A 269 0.07 10.57 -13.98
C GLY A 269 1.08 9.54 -13.44
N ARG A 270 0.64 8.60 -12.59
CA ARG A 270 1.43 7.49 -12.07
C ARG A 270 1.17 6.21 -12.88
N ALA A 271 1.98 5.18 -12.67
CA ALA A 271 1.81 3.89 -13.32
C ALA A 271 2.03 2.73 -12.34
N GLY A 272 1.36 2.80 -11.20
CA GLY A 272 1.48 1.80 -10.14
C GLY A 272 1.04 0.42 -10.60
N ARG A 273 1.79 -0.59 -10.17
CA ARG A 273 1.51 -2.01 -10.43
C ARG A 273 1.57 -2.77 -9.12
N VAL A 274 0.42 -3.30 -8.72
CA VAL A 274 0.26 -4.11 -7.52
C VAL A 274 0.08 -5.56 -7.96
N TYR A 275 0.90 -6.45 -7.43
CA TYR A 275 0.90 -7.87 -7.74
C TYR A 275 0.19 -8.61 -6.61
N LEU A 276 -0.96 -9.20 -6.90
CA LEU A 276 -1.82 -9.87 -5.94
C LEU A 276 -1.75 -11.38 -6.17
N ARG A 277 -1.47 -12.14 -5.11
CA ARG A 277 -1.46 -13.60 -5.17
C ARG A 277 -2.10 -14.17 -3.91
N ARG A 278 -3.05 -15.09 -4.09
CA ARG A 278 -3.58 -15.91 -3.00
C ARG A 278 -2.86 -17.26 -3.00
N GLU A 279 -2.30 -17.64 -1.86
CA GLU A 279 -1.82 -19.01 -1.64
C GLU A 279 -2.99 -19.91 -1.23
N ALA A 280 -2.92 -21.19 -1.67
CA ALA A 280 -3.95 -22.17 -1.32
C ALA A 280 -4.05 -22.33 0.21
N ALA A 281 -5.27 -22.61 0.67
CA ALA A 281 -5.53 -22.87 2.08
C ALA A 281 -4.69 -24.05 2.61
N GLY A 282 -4.20 -23.93 3.84
CA GLY A 282 -3.36 -24.96 4.51
C GLY A 282 -2.20 -24.37 5.30
N GLY A 283 -2.07 -23.04 5.35
CA GLY A 283 -1.04 -22.34 6.14
C GLY A 283 -1.56 -21.83 7.50
N PRO A 284 -0.65 -21.57 8.45
CA PRO A 284 -1.00 -21.11 9.79
C PRO A 284 -1.65 -19.70 9.83
N ASN A 285 -1.60 -18.97 8.73
CA ASN A 285 -2.13 -17.60 8.59
C ASN A 285 -3.34 -17.51 7.66
N ASP A 286 -4.04 -18.63 7.41
CA ASP A 286 -5.23 -18.62 6.58
C ASP A 286 -6.30 -17.72 7.16
N GLY A 287 -6.69 -16.69 6.41
CA GLY A 287 -7.83 -15.86 6.76
C GLY A 287 -9.15 -16.66 6.68
N PRO A 288 -10.26 -16.13 7.23
CA PRO A 288 -11.55 -16.81 7.29
C PRO A 288 -12.14 -17.20 5.92
N GLN A 289 -11.52 -16.76 4.81
CA GLN A 289 -11.95 -17.03 3.44
C GLN A 289 -11.00 -17.98 2.66
N GLY A 290 -10.08 -18.66 3.36
CA GLY A 290 -9.16 -19.68 2.80
C GLY A 290 -7.98 -19.08 2.02
N GLY A 291 -6.77 -19.32 2.51
CA GLY A 291 -5.51 -18.91 1.89
C GLY A 291 -5.07 -17.47 2.19
N GLN A 292 -3.76 -17.28 2.28
CA GLN A 292 -3.12 -15.98 2.52
C GLN A 292 -3.04 -15.17 1.21
N VAL A 293 -3.52 -13.93 1.22
CA VAL A 293 -3.30 -12.99 0.11
C VAL A 293 -2.00 -12.23 0.34
N TRP A 294 -1.15 -12.23 -0.67
CA TRP A 294 0.10 -11.48 -0.74
C TRP A 294 -0.07 -10.28 -1.65
N VAL A 295 0.44 -9.13 -1.19
CA VAL A 295 0.41 -7.86 -1.91
C VAL A 295 1.84 -7.43 -2.21
N GLY A 296 2.23 -7.51 -3.46
CA GLY A 296 3.59 -7.25 -3.90
C GLY A 296 3.71 -6.04 -4.82
N GLY A 297 4.93 -5.52 -4.87
CA GLY A 297 5.29 -4.43 -5.77
C GLY A 297 6.79 -4.27 -5.94
N ASP A 298 7.16 -3.65 -7.05
CA ASP A 298 8.52 -3.21 -7.25
C ASP A 298 8.74 -1.91 -6.45
N CYS A 299 9.96 -1.69 -5.99
CA CYS A 299 10.35 -0.49 -5.27
C CYS A 299 11.60 0.11 -5.93
N VAL A 300 11.69 1.43 -5.94
CA VAL A 300 12.85 2.14 -6.47
C VAL A 300 13.23 3.31 -5.57
N ILE A 301 14.52 3.44 -5.24
CA ILE A 301 15.05 4.58 -4.48
C ILE A 301 15.10 5.79 -5.41
N CYS A 302 14.41 6.86 -5.01
CA CYS A 302 14.38 8.12 -5.76
C CYS A 302 15.34 9.16 -5.20
N ILE A 303 15.49 9.18 -3.87
CA ILE A 303 16.38 10.09 -3.15
C ILE A 303 17.15 9.27 -2.12
N GLU A 304 18.47 9.46 -2.09
CA GLU A 304 19.34 8.91 -1.07
C GLU A 304 20.21 10.03 -0.49
N GLY A 305 20.36 10.04 0.83
CA GLY A 305 21.17 11.08 1.48
C GLY A 305 21.06 11.06 2.99
N ARG A 306 21.07 12.24 3.59
CA ARG A 306 20.97 12.42 5.04
C ARG A 306 20.02 13.57 5.36
N VAL A 307 19.27 13.41 6.44
CA VAL A 307 18.42 14.47 7.00
C VAL A 307 18.90 14.88 8.37
N ARG A 308 18.65 16.12 8.76
CA ARG A 308 18.87 16.61 10.11
C ARG A 308 17.54 16.64 10.84
N LEU A 309 17.48 15.98 12.00
CA LEU A 309 16.28 15.84 12.83
C LEU A 309 16.59 16.24 14.27
#